data_ba2be1b5c65d37c781eb473bc1e589e0
#
_entry.id   ba2be1b5c65d37c781eb473bc1e589e0
#
_cell.length_a   1.000
_cell.length_b   1.000
_cell.length_c   1.000
_cell.angle_alpha   90.00
_cell.angle_beta   90.00
_cell.angle_gamma   90.00
#
_symmetry.space_group_name_H-M   'P 1'
#
loop_
_entity.id
_entity.type
_entity.pdbx_description
1 polymer ?
#
loop_
_entity_poly.entity_id
_entity_poly.type
_entity_poly.pdbx_seq_one_letter_code
_entity_poly.pdbx_strand_id
1 'polypeptide(L)'
;RNGCAGSSPARGTHPPLKFFIMKKFAYIISLIFIIALTSCGVSSGHFKLEGKFLNMNQGEFYVYSTDGGIDGVDTIKVVGGRFSYEMPCTENHTLMIVFPNFSEQPIFAESGESVELKGDASHLKEMEIKGTKANELMTKFRKSVLGNTPPQESAQAETFIKDNAGSVVCLYLIKKYFIANIKPDYKKALSLLSICEKEQPKNTQLAKLKQQENMMKDA
;
A
#
# COMPACT_ATOMS: atom_id res chain seq x y z
N ARG A 1 -76.78 -29.12 -45.19
CA ARG A 1 -75.60 -30.00 -45.15
C ARG A 1 -74.50 -29.30 -44.42
N ASN A 2 -74.28 -29.74 -43.22
CA ASN A 2 -73.52 -29.01 -42.20
C ASN A 2 -72.13 -29.56 -42.11
N GLY A 3 -71.12 -28.70 -42.13
CA GLY A 3 -69.73 -29.03 -41.80
C GLY A 3 -69.32 -28.21 -40.62
N CYS A 4 -69.18 -28.88 -39.48
CA CYS A 4 -68.62 -28.29 -38.25
C CYS A 4 -67.11 -28.19 -38.36
N ALA A 5 -66.55 -26.99 -38.24
CA ALA A 5 -65.15 -26.77 -38.08
C ALA A 5 -64.79 -26.86 -36.56
N GLY A 6 -64.05 -27.89 -36.18
CA GLY A 6 -63.54 -28.02 -34.83
C GLY A 6 -62.27 -27.17 -34.63
N SER A 7 -62.31 -26.24 -33.70
CA SER A 7 -61.19 -25.46 -33.24
C SER A 7 -60.34 -26.31 -32.26
N SER A 8 -59.10 -26.62 -32.61
CA SER A 8 -58.16 -27.26 -31.72
C SER A 8 -57.56 -26.23 -30.76
N PRO A 9 -57.46 -26.52 -29.43
CA PRO A 9 -56.80 -25.63 -28.51
C PRO A 9 -55.26 -25.67 -28.70
N ALA A 10 -54.67 -24.48 -28.69
CA ALA A 10 -53.23 -24.29 -28.72
C ALA A 10 -52.56 -24.94 -27.47
N ARG A 11 -51.65 -25.89 -27.74
CA ARG A 11 -50.87 -26.58 -26.72
C ARG A 11 -49.77 -25.63 -26.21
N GLY A 12 -49.96 -25.08 -25.00
CA GLY A 12 -48.96 -24.29 -24.34
C GLY A 12 -47.68 -25.12 -24.08
N THR A 13 -46.56 -24.76 -24.68
CA THR A 13 -45.27 -25.37 -24.49
C THR A 13 -44.66 -24.81 -23.21
N HIS A 14 -44.81 -25.54 -22.09
CA HIS A 14 -44.03 -25.25 -20.88
C HIS A 14 -42.54 -25.59 -21.17
N PRO A 15 -41.59 -24.70 -20.78
CA PRO A 15 -40.17 -24.99 -20.96
C PRO A 15 -39.80 -26.25 -20.15
N PRO A 16 -38.98 -27.14 -20.69
CA PRO A 16 -38.63 -28.40 -20.03
C PRO A 16 -37.94 -28.16 -18.71
N LEU A 17 -38.33 -28.92 -17.69
CA LEU A 17 -37.81 -28.87 -16.33
C LEU A 17 -36.26 -28.85 -16.26
N LYS A 18 -35.59 -29.47 -17.20
CA LYS A 18 -34.12 -29.46 -17.37
C LYS A 18 -33.55 -28.04 -17.55
N PHE A 19 -34.26 -27.15 -18.20
CA PHE A 19 -33.81 -25.77 -18.43
C PHE A 19 -33.79 -24.92 -17.15
N PHE A 20 -34.73 -25.16 -16.24
CA PHE A 20 -34.76 -24.54 -14.92
C PHE A 20 -33.65 -25.04 -13.99
N ILE A 21 -33.35 -26.33 -14.05
CA ILE A 21 -32.29 -26.96 -13.26
C ILE A 21 -30.92 -26.45 -13.73
N MET A 22 -30.68 -26.36 -15.02
CA MET A 22 -29.42 -25.82 -15.58
C MET A 22 -29.19 -24.34 -15.19
N LYS A 23 -30.22 -23.50 -15.22
CA LYS A 23 -30.08 -22.10 -14.75
C LYS A 23 -29.72 -22.01 -13.27
N LYS A 24 -30.36 -22.78 -12.40
CA LYS A 24 -30.02 -22.82 -10.95
C LYS A 24 -28.57 -23.30 -10.72
N PHE A 25 -28.12 -24.32 -11.48
CA PHE A 25 -26.73 -24.78 -11.41
C PHE A 25 -25.74 -23.71 -11.86
N ALA A 26 -26.04 -22.98 -12.92
CA ALA A 26 -25.19 -21.87 -13.39
C ALA A 26 -25.08 -20.75 -12.36
N TYR A 27 -26.17 -20.39 -11.67
CA TYR A 27 -26.13 -19.40 -10.58
C TYR A 27 -25.32 -19.87 -9.36
N ILE A 28 -25.43 -21.16 -9.00
CA ILE A 28 -24.65 -21.73 -7.89
C ILE A 28 -23.16 -21.76 -8.23
N ILE A 29 -22.78 -22.13 -9.45
CA ILE A 29 -21.39 -22.11 -9.90
C ILE A 29 -20.86 -20.66 -9.97
N SER A 30 -21.65 -19.71 -10.44
CA SER A 30 -21.29 -18.28 -10.46
C SER A 30 -21.11 -17.73 -9.05
N LEU A 31 -21.97 -18.12 -8.09
CA LEU A 31 -21.87 -17.68 -6.71
C LEU A 31 -20.61 -18.26 -6.02
N ILE A 32 -20.29 -19.53 -6.27
CA ILE A 32 -19.08 -20.20 -5.76
C ILE A 32 -17.83 -19.54 -6.35
N PHE A 33 -17.85 -19.16 -7.62
CA PHE A 33 -16.74 -18.48 -8.28
C PHE A 33 -16.50 -17.08 -7.70
N ILE A 34 -17.54 -16.33 -7.33
CA ILE A 34 -17.43 -15.02 -6.67
C ILE A 34 -16.84 -15.17 -5.25
N ILE A 35 -17.22 -16.20 -4.51
CA ILE A 35 -16.68 -16.46 -3.16
C ILE A 35 -15.20 -16.88 -3.23
N ALA A 36 -14.78 -17.61 -4.25
CA ALA A 36 -13.38 -18.00 -4.44
C ALA A 36 -12.45 -16.81 -4.76
N LEU A 37 -12.96 -15.69 -5.28
CA LEU A 37 -12.18 -14.48 -5.56
C LEU A 37 -11.91 -13.62 -4.31
N THR A 38 -12.58 -13.85 -3.19
CA THR A 38 -12.41 -13.07 -1.96
C THR A 38 -11.41 -13.68 -0.97
N SER A 39 -10.81 -14.83 -1.28
CA SER A 39 -9.94 -15.58 -0.34
C SER A 39 -8.43 -15.31 -0.51
N CYS A 40 -8.02 -14.19 -1.11
CA CYS A 40 -6.60 -13.82 -1.21
C CYS A 40 -6.26 -12.66 -0.26
N GLY A 41 -6.83 -12.66 0.94
CA GLY A 41 -6.50 -11.70 2.00
C GLY A 41 -5.37 -12.23 2.88
N VAL A 42 -4.49 -11.35 3.31
CA VAL A 42 -3.51 -11.61 4.38
C VAL A 42 -4.26 -11.91 5.67
N SER A 43 -3.76 -12.82 6.48
CA SER A 43 -4.34 -13.12 7.80
C SER A 43 -4.41 -11.85 8.64
N SER A 44 -5.52 -11.68 9.37
CA SER A 44 -5.62 -10.58 10.35
C SER A 44 -4.42 -10.61 11.31
N GLY A 45 -3.79 -9.47 11.55
CA GLY A 45 -2.59 -9.40 12.37
C GLY A 45 -1.27 -9.68 11.64
N HIS A 46 -1.29 -9.81 10.31
CA HIS A 46 -0.10 -9.91 9.47
C HIS A 46 -0.10 -8.83 8.41
N PHE A 47 1.08 -8.52 7.90
CA PHE A 47 1.31 -7.68 6.74
C PHE A 47 2.10 -8.46 5.71
N LYS A 48 1.76 -8.30 4.43
CA LYS A 48 2.44 -8.96 3.33
C LYS A 48 2.97 -7.96 2.32
N LEU A 49 4.24 -8.13 1.93
CA LEU A 49 4.87 -7.38 0.86
C LEU A 49 5.29 -8.35 -0.23
N GLU A 50 4.74 -8.19 -1.41
CA GLU A 50 5.10 -8.96 -2.59
C GLU A 50 5.69 -8.06 -3.65
N GLY A 51 6.50 -8.61 -4.53
CA GLY A 51 7.01 -7.78 -5.60
C GLY A 51 7.61 -8.52 -6.76
N LYS A 52 7.81 -7.73 -7.84
CA LYS A 52 8.46 -8.18 -9.05
C LYS A 52 9.43 -7.11 -9.54
N PHE A 53 10.63 -7.55 -9.83
CA PHE A 53 11.65 -6.73 -10.47
C PHE A 53 11.91 -7.17 -11.91
N LEU A 54 12.04 -6.21 -12.79
CA LEU A 54 12.72 -6.35 -14.07
C LEU A 54 14.23 -6.19 -13.83
N ASN A 55 15.04 -6.85 -14.65
CA ASN A 55 16.51 -6.75 -14.61
C ASN A 55 17.17 -7.21 -13.28
N MET A 56 16.44 -7.99 -12.48
CA MET A 56 16.95 -8.66 -11.28
C MET A 56 16.36 -10.06 -11.21
N ASN A 57 17.07 -11.06 -11.64
CA ASN A 57 16.59 -12.45 -11.57
C ASN A 57 16.79 -13.08 -10.19
N GLN A 58 17.92 -12.79 -9.54
CA GLN A 58 18.26 -13.22 -8.20
C GLN A 58 18.94 -12.07 -7.45
N GLY A 59 18.72 -12.01 -6.14
CA GLY A 59 19.33 -11.00 -5.28
C GLY A 59 18.74 -11.05 -3.87
N GLU A 60 19.28 -10.19 -3.05
CA GLU A 60 18.81 -9.99 -1.68
C GLU A 60 18.73 -8.50 -1.40
N PHE A 61 17.78 -8.12 -0.59
CA PHE A 61 17.70 -6.80 0.00
C PHE A 61 17.24 -6.90 1.44
N TYR A 62 17.51 -5.87 2.21
CA TYR A 62 17.25 -5.88 3.64
C TYR A 62 15.99 -5.08 3.95
N VAL A 63 15.32 -5.44 5.05
CA VAL A 63 14.21 -4.70 5.59
C VAL A 63 14.37 -4.53 7.09
N TYR A 64 14.13 -3.34 7.58
CA TYR A 64 14.13 -3.01 9.00
C TYR A 64 12.96 -2.06 9.32
N SER A 65 12.66 -1.92 10.60
CA SER A 65 11.63 -0.97 11.06
C SER A 65 12.25 0.16 11.87
N THR A 66 11.75 1.38 11.68
CA THR A 66 12.17 2.55 12.46
C THR A 66 11.33 2.76 13.72
N ASP A 67 10.28 1.96 13.91
CA ASP A 67 9.26 2.14 14.96
C ASP A 67 8.94 0.84 15.73
N GLY A 68 9.79 -0.18 15.60
CA GLY A 68 9.70 -1.41 16.38
C GLY A 68 8.87 -2.53 15.73
N GLY A 69 8.47 -2.40 14.45
CA GLY A 69 7.73 -3.43 13.74
C GLY A 69 8.55 -4.68 13.40
N ILE A 70 9.87 -4.55 13.32
CA ILE A 70 10.84 -5.66 13.14
C ILE A 70 11.94 -5.49 14.18
N ASP A 71 12.32 -6.58 14.83
CA ASP A 71 13.48 -6.62 15.73
C ASP A 71 14.75 -6.88 14.92
N GLY A 72 15.58 -5.83 14.75
CA GLY A 72 16.78 -5.88 13.93
C GLY A 72 16.54 -5.71 12.44
N VAL A 73 17.14 -6.56 11.63
CA VAL A 73 17.13 -6.49 10.16
C VAL A 73 16.82 -7.86 9.58
N ASP A 74 15.80 -7.92 8.74
CA ASP A 74 15.46 -9.11 7.96
C ASP A 74 16.02 -9.05 6.54
N THR A 75 16.14 -10.23 5.92
CA THR A 75 16.59 -10.37 4.53
C THR A 75 15.44 -10.86 3.65
N ILE A 76 15.20 -10.16 2.55
CA ILE A 76 14.22 -10.53 1.53
C ILE A 76 14.96 -11.05 0.30
N LYS A 77 14.69 -12.32 -0.08
CA LYS A 77 15.31 -12.98 -1.24
C LYS A 77 14.45 -12.81 -2.49
N VAL A 78 15.11 -12.45 -3.59
CA VAL A 78 14.52 -12.40 -4.93
C VAL A 78 14.89 -13.66 -5.69
N VAL A 79 13.89 -14.38 -6.20
CA VAL A 79 14.04 -15.58 -7.01
C VAL A 79 13.16 -15.46 -8.25
N GLY A 80 13.75 -15.61 -9.42
CA GLY A 80 13.04 -15.43 -10.69
C GLY A 80 12.42 -14.02 -10.84
N GLY A 81 13.12 -13.01 -10.30
CA GLY A 81 12.65 -11.62 -10.30
C GLY A 81 11.47 -11.34 -9.37
N ARG A 82 11.09 -12.27 -8.50
CA ARG A 82 9.96 -12.15 -7.58
C ARG A 82 10.39 -12.34 -6.14
N PHE A 83 9.64 -11.73 -5.23
CA PHE A 83 9.80 -11.94 -3.80
C PHE A 83 8.44 -11.90 -3.09
N SER A 84 8.40 -12.49 -1.92
CA SER A 84 7.30 -12.37 -0.97
C SER A 84 7.87 -12.31 0.43
N TYR A 85 7.39 -11.36 1.23
CA TYR A 85 7.77 -11.16 2.62
C TYR A 85 6.50 -10.99 3.44
N GLU A 86 6.39 -11.69 4.53
CA GLU A 86 5.26 -11.63 5.44
C GLU A 86 5.76 -11.50 6.88
N MET A 87 5.12 -10.64 7.66
CA MET A 87 5.48 -10.40 9.05
C MET A 87 4.22 -10.25 9.92
N PRO A 88 4.29 -10.58 11.22
CA PRO A 88 3.27 -10.19 12.18
C PRO A 88 3.14 -8.66 12.21
N CYS A 89 1.92 -8.15 12.15
CA CYS A 89 1.63 -6.72 12.09
C CYS A 89 0.31 -6.45 12.81
N THR A 90 0.37 -6.23 14.11
CA THR A 90 -0.80 -5.90 14.93
C THR A 90 -1.08 -4.40 14.97
N GLU A 91 -0.05 -3.59 14.72
CA GLU A 91 -0.11 -2.14 14.65
C GLU A 91 0.54 -1.67 13.34
N ASN A 92 0.28 -0.43 12.93
CA ASN A 92 0.86 0.13 11.72
C ASN A 92 2.33 0.48 11.94
N HIS A 93 3.20 0.06 11.02
CA HIS A 93 4.63 0.26 11.08
C HIS A 93 5.19 0.87 9.80
N THR A 94 6.32 1.57 9.93
CA THR A 94 7.11 2.03 8.80
C THR A 94 8.32 1.12 8.63
N LEU A 95 8.32 0.37 7.54
CA LEU A 95 9.43 -0.48 7.15
C LEU A 95 10.32 0.28 6.17
N MET A 96 11.62 0.06 6.25
CA MET A 96 12.61 0.57 5.31
C MET A 96 13.22 -0.58 4.54
N ILE A 97 13.01 -0.61 3.22
CA ILE A 97 13.71 -1.55 2.33
C ILE A 97 15.03 -0.91 1.91
N VAL A 98 16.11 -1.64 2.07
CA VAL A 98 17.46 -1.27 1.64
C VAL A 98 17.88 -2.15 0.48
N PHE A 99 18.02 -1.54 -0.70
CA PHE A 99 18.45 -2.24 -1.91
C PHE A 99 19.98 -2.40 -1.95
N PRO A 100 20.50 -3.29 -2.83
CA PRO A 100 21.96 -3.52 -2.94
C PRO A 100 22.80 -2.28 -3.26
N ASN A 101 22.20 -1.25 -3.84
CA ASN A 101 22.84 0.04 -4.10
C ASN A 101 22.73 1.02 -2.92
N PHE A 102 22.34 0.54 -1.74
CA PHE A 102 22.09 1.30 -0.51
C PHE A 102 21.00 2.37 -0.61
N SER A 103 20.19 2.35 -1.69
CA SER A 103 19.01 3.21 -1.69
C SER A 103 17.91 2.63 -0.80
N GLU A 104 17.18 3.51 -0.13
CA GLU A 104 16.13 3.14 0.81
C GLU A 104 14.75 3.54 0.31
N GLN A 105 13.76 2.70 0.60
CA GLN A 105 12.36 2.98 0.31
C GLN A 105 11.48 2.66 1.51
N PRO A 106 10.63 3.60 1.95
CA PRO A 106 9.65 3.33 2.99
C PRO A 106 8.50 2.49 2.45
N ILE A 107 8.04 1.56 3.27
CA ILE A 107 6.81 0.79 3.12
C ILE A 107 5.98 1.01 4.37
N PHE A 108 4.75 1.43 4.21
CA PHE A 108 3.81 1.60 5.32
C PHE A 108 3.01 0.31 5.46
N ALA A 109 3.37 -0.48 6.47
CA ALA A 109 2.73 -1.74 6.79
C ALA A 109 1.49 -1.49 7.64
N GLU A 110 0.35 -2.03 7.21
CA GLU A 110 -0.94 -1.94 7.89
C GLU A 110 -1.44 -3.36 8.17
N SER A 111 -2.00 -3.58 9.36
CA SER A 111 -2.48 -4.91 9.80
C SER A 111 -3.56 -5.46 8.87
N GLY A 112 -3.36 -6.69 8.39
CA GLY A 112 -4.29 -7.37 7.48
C GLY A 112 -4.15 -6.97 6.01
N GLU A 113 -3.24 -6.04 5.68
CA GLU A 113 -3.08 -5.51 4.33
C GLU A 113 -1.91 -6.17 3.58
N SER A 114 -1.98 -6.09 2.27
CA SER A 114 -0.90 -6.50 1.37
C SER A 114 -0.49 -5.38 0.43
N VAL A 115 0.81 -5.31 0.15
CA VAL A 115 1.41 -4.30 -0.71
C VAL A 115 2.17 -4.99 -1.83
N GLU A 116 1.94 -4.52 -3.07
CA GLU A 116 2.65 -4.98 -4.25
C GLU A 116 3.66 -3.92 -4.70
N LEU A 117 4.92 -4.36 -4.86
CA LEU A 117 6.01 -3.55 -5.39
C LEU A 117 6.37 -4.04 -6.80
N LYS A 118 6.37 -3.12 -7.77
CA LYS A 118 6.84 -3.37 -9.14
C LYS A 118 7.91 -2.36 -9.50
N GLY A 119 9.05 -2.84 -9.96
CA GLY A 119 10.16 -1.96 -10.33
C GLY A 119 11.11 -2.57 -11.32
N ASP A 120 11.95 -1.71 -11.87
CA ASP A 120 13.15 -2.07 -12.60
C ASP A 120 14.35 -1.87 -11.69
N ALA A 121 15.18 -2.90 -11.50
CA ALA A 121 16.36 -2.82 -10.66
C ALA A 121 17.39 -1.77 -11.13
N SER A 122 17.33 -1.39 -12.40
CA SER A 122 18.13 -0.31 -12.98
C SER A 122 17.57 1.09 -12.68
N HIS A 123 16.28 1.19 -12.29
CA HIS A 123 15.55 2.44 -12.11
C HIS A 123 14.69 2.41 -10.84
N LEU A 124 15.28 2.08 -9.71
CA LEU A 124 14.56 1.88 -8.43
C LEU A 124 13.76 3.12 -7.96
N LYS A 125 14.14 4.34 -8.38
CA LYS A 125 13.39 5.55 -8.06
C LYS A 125 12.00 5.61 -8.73
N GLU A 126 11.80 4.88 -9.81
CA GLU A 126 10.56 4.87 -10.60
C GLU A 126 9.61 3.73 -10.21
N MET A 127 9.98 2.89 -9.24
CA MET A 127 9.16 1.75 -8.83
C MET A 127 7.74 2.17 -8.41
N GLU A 128 6.79 1.30 -8.62
CA GLU A 128 5.41 1.45 -8.16
C GLU A 128 5.17 0.60 -6.92
N ILE A 129 4.54 1.19 -5.93
CA ILE A 129 4.13 0.51 -4.70
C ILE A 129 2.64 0.79 -4.52
N LYS A 130 1.83 -0.28 -4.50
CA LYS A 130 0.37 -0.24 -4.45
C LYS A 130 -0.17 -1.16 -3.36
N GLY A 131 -1.44 -1.00 -3.00
CA GLY A 131 -2.16 -1.87 -2.07
C GLY A 131 -2.73 -1.13 -0.87
N THR A 132 -2.07 -0.05 -0.40
CA THR A 132 -2.63 0.82 0.64
C THR A 132 -2.52 2.29 0.23
N LYS A 133 -3.41 3.11 0.79
CA LYS A 133 -3.42 4.56 0.49
C LYS A 133 -2.09 5.24 0.81
N ALA A 134 -1.44 4.86 1.91
CA ALA A 134 -0.16 5.43 2.31
C ALA A 134 0.95 5.10 1.30
N ASN A 135 1.04 3.86 0.85
CA ASN A 135 2.05 3.43 -0.13
C ASN A 135 1.83 4.05 -1.52
N GLU A 136 0.58 4.16 -1.96
CA GLU A 136 0.24 4.83 -3.22
C GLU A 136 0.53 6.35 -3.15
N LEU A 137 0.23 6.98 -2.02
CA LEU A 137 0.51 8.38 -1.77
C LEU A 137 2.03 8.65 -1.77
N MET A 138 2.82 7.79 -1.11
CA MET A 138 4.28 7.88 -1.13
C MET A 138 4.85 7.66 -2.54
N THR A 139 4.29 6.75 -3.32
CA THR A 139 4.66 6.52 -4.72
C THR A 139 4.39 7.79 -5.56
N LYS A 140 3.25 8.43 -5.37
CA LYS A 140 2.90 9.70 -6.02
C LYS A 140 3.90 10.80 -5.67
N PHE A 141 4.22 10.96 -4.39
CA PHE A 141 5.21 11.95 -3.94
C PHE A 141 6.58 11.68 -4.56
N ARG A 142 7.09 10.45 -4.48
CA ARG A 142 8.40 10.08 -5.04
C ARG A 142 8.50 10.40 -6.52
N LYS A 143 7.46 10.08 -7.30
CA LYS A 143 7.41 10.42 -8.73
C LYS A 143 7.35 11.92 -8.98
N SER A 144 6.71 12.69 -8.13
CA SER A 144 6.60 14.15 -8.28
C SER A 144 7.91 14.90 -8.04
N VAL A 145 8.87 14.28 -7.36
CA VAL A 145 10.18 14.89 -7.07
C VAL A 145 11.31 14.35 -7.95
N LEU A 146 11.02 13.47 -8.91
CA LEU A 146 12.02 12.96 -9.85
C LEU A 146 12.66 14.11 -10.63
N GLY A 147 13.99 14.17 -10.61
CA GLY A 147 14.75 15.22 -11.30
C GLY A 147 14.84 16.55 -10.55
N ASN A 148 14.20 16.69 -9.39
CA ASN A 148 14.32 17.90 -8.57
C ASN A 148 15.69 17.98 -7.89
N THR A 149 16.15 19.20 -7.63
CA THR A 149 17.29 19.46 -6.75
C THR A 149 16.87 19.31 -5.28
N PRO A 150 17.81 19.05 -4.33
CA PRO A 150 17.47 18.90 -2.91
C PRO A 150 16.63 20.03 -2.31
N PRO A 151 16.87 21.33 -2.61
CA PRO A 151 15.99 22.40 -2.14
C PRO A 151 14.58 22.34 -2.73
N GLN A 152 14.44 21.93 -4.01
CA GLN A 152 13.13 21.76 -4.64
C GLN A 152 12.37 20.58 -4.06
N GLU A 153 13.06 19.45 -3.76
CA GLU A 153 12.44 18.31 -3.07
C GLU A 153 11.90 18.71 -1.70
N SER A 154 12.66 19.49 -0.92
CA SER A 154 12.22 19.96 0.40
C SER A 154 11.00 20.90 0.31
N ALA A 155 10.99 21.81 -0.66
CA ALA A 155 9.83 22.69 -0.89
C ALA A 155 8.59 21.89 -1.34
N GLN A 156 8.78 20.91 -2.22
CA GLN A 156 7.72 20.01 -2.64
C GLN A 156 7.18 19.16 -1.47
N ALA A 157 8.09 18.67 -0.61
CA ALA A 157 7.73 17.93 0.59
C ALA A 157 6.90 18.78 1.57
N GLU A 158 7.26 20.04 1.78
CA GLU A 158 6.49 20.95 2.61
C GLU A 158 5.05 21.11 2.12
N THR A 159 4.88 21.38 0.81
CA THR A 159 3.55 21.50 0.20
C THR A 159 2.76 20.21 0.32
N PHE A 160 3.40 19.09 -0.02
CA PHE A 160 2.76 17.78 0.03
C PHE A 160 2.29 17.39 1.44
N ILE A 161 3.10 17.67 2.46
CA ILE A 161 2.75 17.43 3.87
C ILE A 161 1.51 18.25 4.26
N LYS A 162 1.45 19.52 3.88
CA LYS A 162 0.30 20.39 4.18
C LYS A 162 -0.98 19.89 3.53
N ASP A 163 -0.89 19.43 2.27
CA ASP A 163 -2.03 18.93 1.51
C ASP A 163 -2.51 17.54 1.98
N ASN A 164 -1.66 16.79 2.68
CA ASN A 164 -1.93 15.41 3.11
C ASN A 164 -1.70 15.17 4.59
N ALA A 165 -1.89 16.18 5.43
CA ALA A 165 -1.54 16.17 6.85
C ALA A 165 -2.14 15.00 7.67
N GLY A 166 -3.26 14.43 7.22
CA GLY A 166 -3.88 13.25 7.80
C GLY A 166 -3.20 11.91 7.48
N SER A 167 -2.14 11.91 6.64
CA SER A 167 -1.45 10.68 6.25
C SER A 167 -0.22 10.40 7.09
N VAL A 168 0.02 9.11 7.41
CA VAL A 168 1.26 8.64 8.08
C VAL A 168 2.52 8.93 7.26
N VAL A 169 2.40 9.10 5.94
CA VAL A 169 3.50 9.49 5.03
C VAL A 169 4.15 10.80 5.47
N CYS A 170 3.37 11.72 6.03
CA CYS A 170 3.87 13.03 6.46
C CYS A 170 4.96 12.93 7.53
N LEU A 171 4.82 12.01 8.48
CA LEU A 171 5.84 11.79 9.52
C LEU A 171 7.18 11.38 8.92
N TYR A 172 7.16 10.46 7.95
CA TYR A 172 8.36 10.05 7.23
C TYR A 172 8.99 11.22 6.45
N LEU A 173 8.18 12.02 5.74
CA LEU A 173 8.68 13.14 4.95
C LEU A 173 9.25 14.25 5.85
N ILE A 174 8.63 14.53 7.00
CA ILE A 174 9.17 15.50 7.97
C ILE A 174 10.53 15.04 8.46
N LYS A 175 10.66 13.77 8.89
CA LYS A 175 11.94 13.22 9.32
C LYS A 175 13.00 13.33 8.22
N LYS A 176 12.68 12.91 7.01
CA LYS A 176 13.62 12.84 5.89
C LYS A 176 14.11 14.22 5.44
N TYR A 177 13.21 15.17 5.26
CA TYR A 177 13.54 16.44 4.62
C TYR A 177 13.88 17.57 5.57
N PHE A 178 13.43 17.51 6.83
CA PHE A 178 13.58 18.62 7.77
C PHE A 178 14.39 18.27 9.03
N ILE A 179 14.53 16.99 9.37
CA ILE A 179 15.23 16.57 10.58
C ILE A 179 16.54 15.83 10.22
N ALA A 180 16.45 14.75 9.48
CA ALA A 180 17.61 13.92 9.08
C ALA A 180 18.34 14.50 7.86
N ASN A 181 18.54 15.80 7.83
CA ASN A 181 19.23 16.53 6.77
C ASN A 181 20.59 17.04 7.29
N ILE A 182 21.53 17.30 6.37
CA ILE A 182 22.84 17.92 6.69
C ILE A 182 22.67 19.26 7.41
N LYS A 183 21.62 20.01 7.08
CA LYS A 183 21.19 21.24 7.73
C LYS A 183 19.75 21.09 8.20
N PRO A 184 19.51 20.56 9.41
CA PRO A 184 18.15 20.38 9.92
C PRO A 184 17.42 21.72 10.09
N ASP A 185 16.13 21.72 9.75
CA ASP A 185 15.24 22.86 10.02
C ASP A 185 14.18 22.43 11.05
N TYR A 186 14.59 22.37 12.32
CA TYR A 186 13.72 21.97 13.43
C TYR A 186 12.51 22.89 13.59
N LYS A 187 12.67 24.19 13.28
CA LYS A 187 11.54 25.16 13.35
C LYS A 187 10.46 24.79 12.32
N LYS A 188 10.87 24.47 11.10
CA LYS A 188 9.96 24.03 10.05
C LYS A 188 9.35 22.68 10.41
N ALA A 189 10.16 21.71 10.87
CA ALA A 189 9.69 20.40 11.31
C ALA A 189 8.60 20.51 12.37
N LEU A 190 8.79 21.30 13.42
CA LEU A 190 7.80 21.53 14.49
C LEU A 190 6.51 22.16 13.96
N SER A 191 6.62 23.12 13.04
CA SER A 191 5.44 23.72 12.40
C SER A 191 4.62 22.67 11.64
N LEU A 192 5.28 21.83 10.84
CA LEU A 192 4.64 20.76 10.06
C LEU A 192 4.07 19.65 10.95
N LEU A 193 4.80 19.25 12.00
CA LEU A 193 4.30 18.29 13.01
C LEU A 193 3.03 18.81 13.68
N SER A 194 2.96 20.11 13.98
CA SER A 194 1.76 20.70 14.59
C SER A 194 0.55 20.71 13.65
N ILE A 195 0.76 20.80 12.34
CA ILE A 195 -0.30 20.67 11.33
C ILE A 195 -0.78 19.21 11.28
N CYS A 196 0.15 18.25 11.19
CA CYS A 196 -0.18 16.82 11.12
C CYS A 196 -0.89 16.34 12.40
N GLU A 197 -0.50 16.82 13.58
CA GLU A 197 -1.10 16.44 14.85
C GLU A 197 -2.58 16.81 14.95
N LYS A 198 -3.00 17.93 14.37
CA LYS A 198 -4.40 18.33 14.31
C LYS A 198 -5.27 17.35 13.52
N GLU A 199 -4.72 16.82 12.43
CA GLU A 199 -5.39 15.86 11.55
C GLU A 199 -5.25 14.40 12.04
N GLN A 200 -4.23 14.15 12.88
CA GLN A 200 -3.91 12.83 13.42
C GLN A 200 -3.76 12.84 14.95
N PRO A 201 -4.77 13.25 15.74
CA PRO A 201 -4.65 13.49 17.18
C PRO A 201 -4.33 12.23 17.99
N LYS A 202 -4.56 11.04 17.43
CA LYS A 202 -4.27 9.75 18.08
C LYS A 202 -2.91 9.16 17.68
N ASN A 203 -2.16 9.81 16.81
CA ASN A 203 -0.86 9.32 16.37
C ASN A 203 0.22 9.61 17.40
N THR A 204 0.51 8.62 18.23
CA THR A 204 1.51 8.72 19.32
C THR A 204 2.93 8.95 18.80
N GLN A 205 3.27 8.50 17.60
CA GLN A 205 4.60 8.72 17.02
C GLN A 205 4.82 10.19 16.65
N LEU A 206 3.79 10.91 16.18
CA LEU A 206 3.85 12.35 15.95
C LEU A 206 4.11 13.11 17.26
N ALA A 207 3.38 12.77 18.33
CA ALA A 207 3.55 13.41 19.62
C ALA A 207 4.96 13.19 20.20
N LYS A 208 5.47 11.96 20.12
CA LYS A 208 6.84 11.63 20.57
C LYS A 208 7.90 12.39 19.76
N LEU A 209 7.78 12.43 18.44
CA LEU A 209 8.72 13.14 17.59
C LEU A 209 8.71 14.64 17.89
N LYS A 210 7.54 15.25 18.04
CA LYS A 210 7.41 16.66 18.39
C LYS A 210 8.07 17.00 19.72
N GLN A 211 7.95 16.12 20.71
CA GLN A 211 8.63 16.30 22.00
C GLN A 211 10.16 16.22 21.85
N GLN A 212 10.69 15.27 21.08
CA GLN A 212 12.12 15.15 20.80
C GLN A 212 12.68 16.40 20.09
N GLU A 213 11.98 16.87 19.06
CA GLU A 213 12.40 18.05 18.30
C GLU A 213 12.35 19.37 19.09
N ASN A 214 11.41 19.50 20.03
CA ASN A 214 11.41 20.65 20.95
C ASN A 214 12.68 20.68 21.81
N MET A 215 13.12 19.54 22.32
CA MET A 215 14.37 19.45 23.11
C MET A 215 15.61 19.78 22.26
N MET A 216 15.63 19.39 20.97
CA MET A 216 16.75 19.67 20.07
C MET A 216 16.80 21.14 19.60
N LYS A 217 15.66 21.81 19.51
CA LYS A 217 15.59 23.20 19.12
C LYS A 217 16.20 24.14 20.18
N ASP A 218 16.09 23.76 21.44
CA ASP A 218 16.52 24.55 22.59
C ASP A 218 17.97 24.21 23.03
N ALA A 219 18.61 23.23 22.38
CA ALA A 219 20.02 22.82 22.58
C ALA A 219 20.95 23.49 21.58
#